data_3f2d5fda2b5ffc16165ed93a2ebba0df
#
_entry.id   3f2d5fda2b5ffc16165ed93a2ebba0df
#
_cell.length_a   1.000
_cell.length_b   1.000
_cell.length_c   1.000
_cell.angle_alpha   90.00
_cell.angle_beta   90.00
_cell.angle_gamma   90.00
#
_symmetry.space_group_name_H-M   'P 1'
#
loop_
_entity.id
_entity.type
_entity.pdbx_description
1 polymer ?
#
loop_
_entity_poly.entity_id
_entity_poly.type
_entity_poly.pdbx_seq_one_letter_code
_entity_poly.pdbx_strand_id
1 'polypeptide(L)'
;GINMKIMSINAGSSSLKFSLFDMTDESVITSGVFERIGMDGSCYTIKYNGEKISEEVVLETHTDAVKTLFDKLLTLNIIESLDEINGVGHRIVQGKDLYSESVLITDKVIEDLDSIKAFAPLHNPGAVMGIKAFREVVPNVPMTVVFDTAFHQTMDKETYLYPVPYKWYTEYGVRKYGF
;
A
#
# COMPACT_ATOMS: atom_id res chain seq x y z
N GLY A 1 -22.94 -6.85 -8.05
CA GLY A 1 -21.61 -7.11 -7.62
C GLY A 1 -21.08 -6.08 -6.65
N ILE A 2 -20.19 -6.51 -5.85
CA ILE A 2 -19.51 -5.64 -4.90
C ILE A 2 -18.26 -5.10 -5.56
N ASN A 3 -18.18 -3.77 -5.66
CA ASN A 3 -16.98 -3.14 -6.17
C ASN A 3 -15.96 -3.05 -5.05
N MET A 4 -15.04 -3.99 -5.03
CA MET A 4 -13.99 -4.00 -4.04
C MET A 4 -12.72 -3.39 -4.61
N LYS A 5 -12.16 -2.44 -3.89
CA LYS A 5 -10.94 -1.76 -4.30
C LYS A 5 -9.85 -1.98 -3.27
N ILE A 6 -8.71 -2.43 -3.74
CA ILE A 6 -7.55 -2.71 -2.91
C ILE A 6 -6.38 -1.88 -3.41
N MET A 7 -5.67 -1.28 -2.48
CA MET A 7 -4.49 -0.48 -2.79
C MET A 7 -3.22 -1.26 -2.43
N SER A 8 -2.26 -1.24 -3.32
CA SER A 8 -0.95 -1.83 -3.10
C SER A 8 0.07 -0.70 -2.91
N ILE A 9 0.88 -0.79 -1.88
CA ILE A 9 1.85 0.23 -1.52
C ILE A 9 3.26 -0.36 -1.47
N ASN A 10 4.18 0.36 -2.09
CA ASN A 10 5.59 0.05 -2.01
C ASN A 10 6.32 1.35 -1.68
N ALA A 11 6.76 1.48 -0.44
CA ALA A 11 7.38 2.71 0.06
C ALA A 11 8.86 2.51 0.34
N GLY A 12 9.67 3.46 -0.14
CA GLY A 12 11.07 3.57 0.20
C GLY A 12 11.28 4.70 1.21
N SER A 13 12.53 4.96 1.55
CA SER A 13 12.85 6.00 2.54
C SER A 13 12.46 7.41 2.09
N SER A 14 12.41 7.65 0.78
CA SER A 14 12.03 8.95 0.23
C SER A 14 11.03 8.82 -0.91
N SER A 15 10.31 7.72 -0.98
CA SER A 15 9.36 7.47 -2.06
C SER A 15 8.17 6.66 -1.58
N LEU A 16 7.09 6.73 -2.35
CA LEU A 16 5.92 5.91 -2.10
C LEU A 16 5.24 5.65 -3.44
N LYS A 17 5.15 4.38 -3.82
CA LYS A 17 4.44 3.96 -5.02
C LYS A 17 3.13 3.31 -4.63
N PHE A 18 2.08 3.58 -5.38
CA PHE A 18 0.79 2.97 -5.13
C PHE A 18 0.16 2.48 -6.42
N SER A 19 -0.71 1.49 -6.28
CA SER A 19 -1.62 1.05 -7.33
C SER A 19 -2.96 0.76 -6.67
N LEU A 20 -4.03 1.21 -7.29
CA LEU A 20 -5.39 0.94 -6.82
C LEU A 20 -6.05 0.00 -7.82
N PHE A 21 -6.48 -1.16 -7.33
CA PHE A 21 -7.09 -2.19 -8.16
C PHE A 21 -8.58 -2.28 -7.93
N ASP A 22 -9.30 -2.46 -9.04
CA ASP A 22 -10.69 -2.89 -8.98
C ASP A 22 -10.68 -4.41 -8.99
N MET A 23 -11.07 -5.01 -7.89
CA MET A 23 -10.97 -6.45 -7.72
C MET A 23 -12.09 -7.21 -8.42
N THR A 24 -13.05 -6.49 -9.01
CA THR A 24 -14.11 -7.13 -9.79
C THR A 24 -13.54 -7.75 -11.07
N ASP A 25 -12.63 -7.04 -11.72
CA ASP A 25 -12.01 -7.47 -12.97
C ASP A 25 -10.48 -7.48 -12.91
N GLU A 26 -9.92 -7.24 -11.72
CA GLU A 26 -8.48 -7.23 -11.48
C GLU A 26 -7.75 -6.12 -12.26
N SER A 27 -8.45 -5.08 -12.65
CA SER A 27 -7.84 -3.99 -13.39
C SER A 27 -7.23 -2.95 -12.46
N VAL A 28 -6.24 -2.22 -12.99
CA VAL A 28 -5.64 -1.09 -12.29
C VAL A 28 -6.48 0.14 -12.58
N ILE A 29 -7.08 0.72 -11.54
CA ILE A 29 -7.85 1.95 -11.67
C ILE A 29 -6.92 3.14 -11.84
N THR A 30 -5.93 3.22 -10.97
CA THR A 30 -4.95 4.30 -10.97
C THR A 30 -3.67 3.82 -10.31
N SER A 31 -2.58 4.46 -10.66
CA SER A 31 -1.29 4.18 -10.05
C SER A 31 -0.46 5.46 -10.03
N GLY A 32 0.59 5.47 -9.24
CA GLY A 32 1.45 6.62 -9.21
C GLY A 32 2.61 6.48 -8.25
N VAL A 33 3.37 7.57 -8.15
CA VAL A 33 4.55 7.61 -7.31
C VAL A 33 4.70 8.99 -6.70
N PHE A 34 5.08 9.01 -5.43
CA PHE A 34 5.52 10.21 -4.72
C PHE A 34 7.02 10.09 -4.55
N GLU A 35 7.74 11.11 -4.95
CA GLU A 35 9.20 11.06 -4.98
C GLU A 35 9.82 12.21 -4.21
N ARG A 36 11.04 12.01 -3.75
CA ARG A 36 11.83 13.01 -3.03
C ARG A 36 11.13 13.49 -1.77
N ILE A 37 10.45 12.58 -1.09
CA ILE A 37 9.80 12.87 0.19
C ILE A 37 10.86 13.27 1.21
N GLY A 38 10.66 14.40 1.88
CA GLY A 38 11.62 14.93 2.84
C GLY A 38 12.79 15.67 2.19
N MET A 39 12.74 15.91 0.90
CA MET A 39 13.81 16.53 0.15
C MET A 39 13.27 17.70 -0.68
N ASP A 40 14.17 18.53 -1.17
CA ASP A 40 13.79 19.58 -2.10
C ASP A 40 13.31 18.97 -3.41
N GLY A 41 12.32 19.57 -4.03
CA GLY A 41 11.79 19.09 -5.28
C GLY A 41 10.87 17.89 -5.17
N SER A 42 10.27 17.69 -4.01
CA SER A 42 9.29 16.62 -3.84
C SER A 42 8.13 16.81 -4.82
N CYS A 43 7.63 15.70 -5.32
CA CYS A 43 6.64 15.72 -6.38
C CYS A 43 5.87 14.41 -6.42
N TYR A 44 4.78 14.42 -7.18
CA TYR A 44 4.06 13.18 -7.44
C TYR A 44 3.69 13.08 -8.91
N THR A 45 3.43 11.85 -9.34
CA THR A 45 2.88 11.55 -10.66
C THR A 45 1.76 10.52 -10.44
N ILE A 46 0.59 10.82 -10.99
CA ILE A 46 -0.57 9.92 -10.92
C ILE A 46 -1.02 9.62 -12.34
N LYS A 47 -1.24 8.35 -12.63
CA LYS A 47 -1.77 7.87 -13.90
C LYS A 47 -3.20 7.45 -13.70
N TYR A 48 -4.09 8.04 -14.48
CA TYR A 48 -5.51 7.75 -14.40
C TYR A 48 -6.16 8.00 -15.76
N ASN A 49 -6.96 7.04 -16.21
CA ASN A 49 -7.73 7.16 -17.43
C ASN A 49 -6.87 7.49 -18.66
N GLY A 50 -5.69 6.90 -18.74
CA GLY A 50 -4.77 7.13 -19.84
C GLY A 50 -4.00 8.45 -19.76
N GLU A 51 -4.23 9.23 -18.73
CA GLU A 51 -3.55 10.50 -18.52
C GLU A 51 -2.53 10.39 -17.40
N LYS A 52 -1.54 11.26 -17.48
CA LYS A 52 -0.46 11.32 -16.50
C LYS A 52 -0.44 12.72 -15.91
N ILE A 53 -0.66 12.81 -14.62
CA ILE A 53 -0.73 14.06 -13.89
C ILE A 53 0.48 14.16 -12.98
N SER A 54 1.29 15.21 -13.15
CA SER A 54 2.49 15.41 -12.33
C SER A 54 2.48 16.81 -11.74
N GLU A 55 2.91 16.92 -10.49
CA GLU A 55 2.93 18.21 -9.80
C GLU A 55 4.02 18.21 -8.73
N GLU A 56 4.70 19.34 -8.59
CA GLU A 56 5.59 19.54 -7.47
C GLU A 56 4.78 19.98 -6.27
N VAL A 57 5.01 19.33 -5.14
CA VAL A 57 4.32 19.64 -3.87
C VAL A 57 5.32 19.44 -2.75
N VAL A 58 5.11 20.14 -1.66
CA VAL A 58 5.95 19.96 -0.48
C VAL A 58 5.51 18.70 0.25
N LEU A 59 6.42 17.73 0.35
CA LEU A 59 6.20 16.48 1.05
C LEU A 59 7.31 16.32 2.07
N GLU A 60 7.04 16.68 3.31
CA GLU A 60 8.05 16.58 4.37
C GLU A 60 8.19 15.18 4.91
N THR A 61 7.07 14.45 4.93
CA THR A 61 7.02 13.09 5.48
C THR A 61 6.15 12.19 4.61
N HIS A 62 6.21 10.91 4.88
CA HIS A 62 5.31 9.94 4.23
C HIS A 62 3.85 10.23 4.56
N THR A 63 3.58 10.77 5.73
CA THR A 63 2.22 11.18 6.09
C THR A 63 1.70 12.24 5.13
N ASP A 64 2.53 13.21 4.77
CA ASP A 64 2.16 14.23 3.78
C ASP A 64 1.85 13.59 2.43
N ALA A 65 2.65 12.62 2.02
CA ALA A 65 2.42 11.92 0.76
C ALA A 65 1.08 11.18 0.78
N VAL A 66 0.78 10.48 1.86
CA VAL A 66 -0.48 9.74 1.99
C VAL A 66 -1.67 10.69 2.00
N LYS A 67 -1.58 11.80 2.72
CA LYS A 67 -2.64 12.81 2.71
C LYS A 67 -2.87 13.35 1.31
N THR A 68 -1.80 13.66 0.59
CA THR A 68 -1.89 14.15 -0.78
C THR A 68 -2.50 13.09 -1.69
N LEU A 69 -2.11 11.84 -1.52
CA LEU A 69 -2.65 10.73 -2.30
C LEU A 69 -4.18 10.67 -2.17
N PHE A 70 -4.69 10.62 -0.96
CA PHE A 70 -6.13 10.52 -0.76
C PHE A 70 -6.87 11.79 -1.20
N ASP A 71 -6.27 12.96 -0.98
CA ASP A 71 -6.81 14.21 -1.47
C ASP A 71 -6.97 14.17 -3.00
N LYS A 72 -5.95 13.70 -3.71
CA LYS A 72 -5.99 13.63 -5.17
C LYS A 72 -6.97 12.58 -5.67
N LEU A 73 -7.06 11.45 -5.00
CA LEU A 73 -8.05 10.44 -5.38
C LEU A 73 -9.46 11.02 -5.32
N LEU A 74 -9.74 11.85 -4.33
CA LEU A 74 -11.03 12.50 -4.19
C LEU A 74 -11.21 13.65 -5.17
N THR A 75 -10.24 14.55 -5.28
CA THR A 75 -10.38 15.74 -6.12
C THR A 75 -10.38 15.42 -7.61
N LEU A 76 -9.72 14.35 -8.01
CA LEU A 76 -9.73 13.90 -9.39
C LEU A 76 -10.92 12.99 -9.69
N ASN A 77 -11.81 12.80 -8.73
CA ASN A 77 -13.00 11.96 -8.85
C ASN A 77 -12.67 10.50 -9.20
N ILE A 78 -11.52 10.03 -8.74
CA ILE A 78 -11.14 8.62 -8.91
C ILE A 78 -11.94 7.78 -7.93
N ILE A 79 -12.15 8.31 -6.72
CA ILE A 79 -13.07 7.76 -5.73
C ILE A 79 -13.98 8.87 -5.24
N GLU A 80 -15.15 8.51 -4.74
CA GLU A 80 -16.08 9.47 -4.17
C GLU A 80 -15.90 9.62 -2.66
N SER A 81 -15.42 8.56 -2.03
CA SER A 81 -15.28 8.50 -0.58
C SER A 81 -14.12 7.58 -0.24
N LEU A 82 -13.48 7.83 0.89
CA LEU A 82 -12.40 6.97 1.39
C LEU A 82 -12.90 5.56 1.69
N ASP A 83 -14.20 5.43 1.96
CA ASP A 83 -14.81 4.12 2.24
C ASP A 83 -14.74 3.16 1.06
N GLU A 84 -14.47 3.67 -0.14
CA GLU A 84 -14.33 2.81 -1.30
C GLU A 84 -13.05 1.99 -1.27
N ILE A 85 -12.07 2.40 -0.48
CA ILE A 85 -10.82 1.64 -0.34
C ILE A 85 -11.04 0.57 0.73
N ASN A 86 -11.13 -0.65 0.30
CA ASN A 86 -11.48 -1.78 1.16
C ASN A 86 -10.27 -2.37 1.89
N GLY A 87 -9.09 -2.11 1.39
CA GLY A 87 -7.88 -2.59 2.04
C GLY A 87 -6.62 -2.04 1.40
N VAL A 88 -5.53 -2.10 2.15
CA VAL A 88 -4.20 -1.66 1.71
C VAL A 88 -3.19 -2.75 2.02
N GLY A 89 -2.46 -3.18 1.00
CA GLY A 89 -1.37 -4.12 1.17
C GLY A 89 -0.03 -3.38 1.06
N HIS A 90 0.78 -3.53 2.09
CA HIS A 90 2.11 -2.92 2.12
C HIS A 90 3.17 -3.96 1.82
N ARG A 91 3.96 -3.71 0.79
CA ARG A 91 5.02 -4.61 0.39
C ARG A 91 6.30 -4.27 1.16
N ILE A 92 6.89 -5.28 1.77
CA ILE A 92 8.16 -5.15 2.48
C ILE A 92 9.19 -6.06 1.85
N VAL A 93 10.30 -5.47 1.44
CA VAL A 93 11.43 -6.24 0.91
C VAL A 93 12.26 -6.73 2.08
N GLN A 94 12.61 -8.01 2.07
CA GLN A 94 13.48 -8.58 3.07
C GLN A 94 14.51 -9.48 2.41
N GLY A 95 15.69 -9.56 3.01
CA GLY A 95 16.77 -10.36 2.47
C GLY A 95 16.81 -11.80 2.92
N LYS A 96 15.97 -12.18 3.86
CA LYS A 96 15.94 -13.52 4.46
C LYS A 96 14.52 -14.00 4.61
N ASP A 97 14.37 -15.31 4.75
CA ASP A 97 13.06 -15.95 4.86
C ASP A 97 12.53 -15.92 6.30
N LEU A 98 12.50 -14.75 6.90
CA LEU A 98 11.91 -14.61 8.22
C LEU A 98 10.39 -14.76 8.17
N TYR A 99 9.81 -14.21 7.13
CA TYR A 99 8.38 -14.33 6.88
C TYR A 99 8.18 -14.67 5.42
N SER A 100 7.46 -15.73 5.16
CA SER A 100 7.17 -16.18 3.80
C SER A 100 5.72 -15.93 3.39
N GLU A 101 4.95 -15.28 4.23
CA GLU A 101 3.54 -15.05 3.96
C GLU A 101 3.10 -13.66 4.40
N SER A 102 1.91 -13.29 3.99
CA SER A 102 1.35 -12.00 4.34
C SER A 102 0.88 -11.99 5.80
N VAL A 103 0.98 -10.82 6.43
CA VAL A 103 0.60 -10.63 7.82
C VAL A 103 -0.37 -9.46 7.93
N LEU A 104 -1.48 -9.67 8.63
CA LEU A 104 -2.43 -8.62 8.90
C LEU A 104 -1.81 -7.57 9.84
N ILE A 105 -1.95 -6.31 9.50
CA ILE A 105 -1.37 -5.24 10.31
C ILE A 105 -2.32 -4.86 11.43
N THR A 106 -1.83 -5.01 12.64
CA THR A 106 -2.47 -4.54 13.86
C THR A 106 -1.48 -3.61 14.56
N ASP A 107 -1.90 -2.95 15.61
CA ASP A 107 -0.98 -2.11 16.38
C ASP A 107 0.19 -2.93 16.91
N LYS A 108 -0.06 -4.18 17.29
CA LYS A 108 1.01 -5.06 17.73
C LYS A 108 2.01 -5.36 16.61
N VAL A 109 1.52 -5.57 15.39
CA VAL A 109 2.42 -5.82 14.26
C VAL A 109 3.31 -4.61 14.01
N ILE A 110 2.78 -3.40 14.14
CA ILE A 110 3.57 -2.19 13.97
C ILE A 110 4.68 -2.12 15.03
N GLU A 111 4.35 -2.45 16.27
CA GLU A 111 5.35 -2.51 17.33
C GLU A 111 6.41 -3.57 17.05
N ASP A 112 5.96 -4.74 16.59
CA ASP A 112 6.86 -5.83 16.25
C ASP A 112 7.78 -5.46 15.08
N LEU A 113 7.26 -4.74 14.10
CA LEU A 113 8.08 -4.27 12.97
C LEU A 113 9.17 -3.31 13.43
N ASP A 114 8.85 -2.43 14.37
CA ASP A 114 9.86 -1.55 14.93
C ASP A 114 10.95 -2.32 15.68
N SER A 115 10.56 -3.43 16.32
CA SER A 115 11.51 -4.33 16.98
C SER A 115 12.28 -5.16 15.97
N ILE A 116 11.59 -5.67 14.95
CA ILE A 116 12.17 -6.55 13.94
C ILE A 116 13.22 -5.85 13.09
N LYS A 117 13.08 -4.56 12.87
CA LYS A 117 14.10 -3.84 12.12
C LYS A 117 15.48 -3.93 12.75
N ALA A 118 15.56 -4.29 14.03
CA ALA A 118 16.81 -4.58 14.68
C ALA A 118 17.44 -5.87 14.17
N PHE A 119 16.65 -6.69 13.49
CA PHE A 119 17.16 -7.91 12.86
C PHE A 119 17.56 -7.59 11.43
N ALA A 120 18.51 -6.81 11.28
CA ALA A 120 19.13 -6.37 10.05
C ALA A 120 18.58 -6.79 8.68
N PRO A 121 18.21 -8.04 8.43
CA PRO A 121 17.73 -8.38 7.08
C PRO A 121 16.44 -7.69 6.67
N LEU A 122 15.71 -7.13 7.61
CA LEU A 122 14.43 -6.48 7.34
C LEU A 122 14.53 -4.99 7.22
N HIS A 123 15.63 -4.48 6.77
CA HIS A 123 15.81 -3.05 6.66
C HIS A 123 14.96 -2.46 5.57
N ASN A 124 13.77 -2.08 5.94
CA ASN A 124 12.95 -1.28 5.05
C ASN A 124 12.25 -0.19 5.87
N PRO A 125 13.01 0.78 6.37
CA PRO A 125 12.43 1.85 7.17
C PRO A 125 11.37 2.64 6.40
N GLY A 126 11.52 2.74 5.08
CA GLY A 126 10.52 3.41 4.26
C GLY A 126 9.17 2.70 4.28
N ALA A 127 9.19 1.38 4.25
CA ALA A 127 7.94 0.60 4.32
C ALA A 127 7.25 0.81 5.66
N VAL A 128 8.01 0.82 6.76
CA VAL A 128 7.46 1.07 8.09
C VAL A 128 6.89 2.49 8.17
N MET A 129 7.58 3.47 7.62
CA MET A 129 7.07 4.84 7.54
C MET A 129 5.76 4.90 6.77
N GLY A 130 5.67 4.17 5.66
CA GLY A 130 4.45 4.10 4.86
C GLY A 130 3.29 3.51 5.63
N ILE A 131 3.52 2.41 6.34
CA ILE A 131 2.50 1.76 7.16
C ILE A 131 1.99 2.72 8.23
N LYS A 132 2.90 3.37 8.94
CA LYS A 132 2.53 4.32 9.99
C LYS A 132 1.75 5.50 9.43
N ALA A 133 2.14 5.99 8.26
CA ALA A 133 1.44 7.10 7.61
C ALA A 133 0.01 6.71 7.25
N PHE A 134 -0.20 5.51 6.70
CA PHE A 134 -1.55 5.04 6.38
C PHE A 134 -2.39 4.85 7.64
N ARG A 135 -1.81 4.34 8.72
CA ARG A 135 -2.52 4.19 9.99
C ARG A 135 -2.96 5.54 10.54
N GLU A 136 -2.15 6.55 10.35
CA GLU A 136 -2.49 7.90 10.80
C GLU A 136 -3.59 8.54 9.96
N VAL A 137 -3.49 8.42 8.65
CA VAL A 137 -4.41 9.10 7.72
C VAL A 137 -5.73 8.35 7.54
N VAL A 138 -5.67 7.03 7.44
CA VAL A 138 -6.85 6.19 7.22
C VAL A 138 -6.89 5.02 8.22
N PRO A 139 -7.07 5.33 9.51
CA PRO A 139 -6.95 4.32 10.56
C PRO A 139 -7.99 3.20 10.49
N ASN A 140 -9.08 3.43 9.78
CA ASN A 140 -10.17 2.45 9.69
C ASN A 140 -10.04 1.51 8.49
N VAL A 141 -9.10 1.76 7.60
CA VAL A 141 -8.90 0.89 6.43
C VAL A 141 -8.03 -0.30 6.85
N PRO A 142 -8.49 -1.52 6.63
CA PRO A 142 -7.69 -2.71 6.94
C PRO A 142 -6.40 -2.72 6.13
N MET A 143 -5.31 -3.13 6.77
CA MET A 143 -4.01 -3.19 6.12
C MET A 143 -3.34 -4.52 6.39
N THR A 144 -2.47 -4.92 5.46
CA THR A 144 -1.65 -6.10 5.62
C THR A 144 -0.24 -5.81 5.10
N VAL A 145 0.70 -6.62 5.55
CA VAL A 145 2.07 -6.59 5.06
C VAL A 145 2.28 -7.81 4.17
N VAL A 146 2.87 -7.59 3.01
CA VAL A 146 3.24 -8.67 2.11
C VAL A 146 4.76 -8.66 2.00
N PHE A 147 5.37 -9.74 2.42
CA PHE A 147 6.82 -9.85 2.37
C PHE A 147 7.29 -10.27 0.98
N ASP A 148 8.38 -9.69 0.55
CA ASP A 148 8.86 -9.86 -0.81
C ASP A 148 9.09 -11.33 -1.18
N THR A 149 9.56 -12.13 -0.25
CA THR A 149 9.77 -13.55 -0.49
C THR A 149 8.46 -14.28 -0.80
N ALA A 150 7.40 -13.96 -0.07
CA ALA A 150 6.09 -14.53 -0.34
C ALA A 150 5.58 -14.08 -1.70
N PHE A 151 5.85 -12.84 -2.05
CA PHE A 151 5.43 -12.26 -3.31
C PHE A 151 6.09 -12.97 -4.49
N HIS A 152 7.36 -13.34 -4.35
CA HIS A 152 8.08 -14.03 -5.40
C HIS A 152 7.79 -15.53 -5.47
N GLN A 153 7.52 -16.14 -4.34
CA GLN A 153 7.27 -17.59 -4.27
C GLN A 153 5.96 -17.97 -4.94
N THR A 154 5.02 -17.07 -4.95
CA THR A 154 3.71 -17.34 -5.50
C THR A 154 3.51 -16.53 -6.76
N MET A 155 4.28 -16.84 -7.76
CA MET A 155 4.28 -16.10 -9.01
C MET A 155 2.98 -16.17 -9.78
N ASP A 156 1.95 -16.76 -9.21
CA ASP A 156 0.68 -16.77 -9.90
C ASP A 156 0.05 -15.38 -9.87
N LYS A 157 -0.81 -15.16 -10.80
CA LYS A 157 -1.47 -13.88 -11.00
C LYS A 157 -2.25 -13.43 -9.79
N GLU A 158 -2.89 -14.35 -9.11
CA GLU A 158 -3.72 -14.03 -7.96
C GLU A 158 -2.90 -13.44 -6.83
N THR A 159 -1.80 -14.08 -6.49
CA THR A 159 -0.94 -13.57 -5.42
C THR A 159 -0.30 -12.25 -5.80
N TYR A 160 0.04 -12.08 -7.05
CA TYR A 160 0.62 -10.84 -7.53
C TYR A 160 -0.36 -9.68 -7.44
N LEU A 161 -1.60 -9.90 -7.84
CA LEU A 161 -2.63 -8.88 -7.86
C LEU A 161 -3.24 -8.62 -6.49
N TYR A 162 -3.26 -9.63 -5.64
CA TYR A 162 -3.87 -9.56 -4.33
C TYR A 162 -2.80 -9.70 -3.25
N PRO A 163 -2.13 -8.61 -2.90
CA PRO A 163 -1.09 -8.68 -1.87
C PRO A 163 -1.66 -8.94 -0.49
N VAL A 164 -2.88 -9.45 -0.41
CA VAL A 164 -3.62 -9.67 0.82
C VAL A 164 -3.96 -11.15 0.95
N PRO A 165 -3.72 -11.79 2.10
CA PRO A 165 -3.99 -13.21 2.24
C PRO A 165 -5.49 -13.49 2.31
N TYR A 166 -5.86 -14.71 1.95
CA TYR A 166 -7.23 -15.17 2.01
C TYR A 166 -7.84 -14.97 3.40
N LYS A 167 -7.08 -15.27 4.43
CA LYS A 167 -7.52 -15.12 5.81
C LYS A 167 -7.95 -13.69 6.11
N TRP A 168 -7.24 -12.73 5.59
CA TRP A 168 -7.57 -11.33 5.79
C TRP A 168 -8.91 -11.00 5.12
N TYR A 169 -9.14 -11.49 3.91
CA TYR A 169 -10.43 -11.30 3.25
C TYR A 169 -11.57 -11.87 4.09
N THR A 170 -11.34 -13.04 4.66
CA THR A 170 -12.35 -13.70 5.47
C THR A 170 -12.69 -12.89 6.72
N GLU A 171 -11.69 -12.40 7.41
CA GLU A 171 -11.87 -11.66 8.66
C GLU A 171 -12.56 -10.32 8.47
N TYR A 172 -12.32 -9.66 7.36
CA TYR A 172 -12.87 -8.33 7.12
C TYR A 172 -13.96 -8.31 6.06
N GLY A 173 -14.50 -9.45 5.72
CA GLY A 173 -15.56 -9.54 4.73
C GLY A 173 -15.10 -9.32 3.30
N VAL A 174 -13.83 -9.33 3.09
CA VAL A 174 -13.21 -9.08 1.78
C VAL A 174 -12.89 -10.38 1.08
N ARG A 175 -13.74 -11.36 1.24
CA ARG A 175 -13.41 -12.74 0.87
C ARG A 175 -13.84 -13.20 -0.50
N LYS A 176 -14.48 -12.36 -1.24
CA LYS A 176 -14.98 -12.81 -2.53
C LYS A 176 -13.88 -13.08 -3.55
N TYR A 177 -12.69 -12.66 -3.28
CA TYR A 177 -11.58 -12.89 -4.20
C TYR A 177 -10.83 -14.16 -3.89
N GLY A 178 -11.22 -14.83 -2.85
CA GLY A 178 -10.87 -16.18 -2.57
C GLY A 178 -9.57 -16.70 -3.14
N PHE A 179 -8.55 -16.19 -2.72
CA PHE A 179 -7.34 -16.89 -3.03
C PHE A 179 -7.37 -18.22 -2.30
#